data_6a4eea466f0a6b0c4c825e469ee4e1c3
#
_entry.id   6a4eea466f0a6b0c4c825e469ee4e1c3
#
_cell.length_a   1.000
_cell.length_b   1.000
_cell.length_c   1.000
_cell.angle_alpha   90.00
_cell.angle_beta   90.00
_cell.angle_gamma   90.00
#
_symmetry.space_group_name_H-M   'P 1'
#
loop_
_entity.id
_entity.type
_entity.pdbx_description
1 polymer ?
#
loop_
_entity_poly.entity_id
_entity_poly.type
_entity_poly.pdbx_seq_one_letter_code
_entity_poly.pdbx_strand_id
1 'polypeptide(L)'
;MKIAVIGYSGNVDETPVKQLGEICEELGHKIAIKKHILINGGTDGIMALVSRSARNASGEVIGIVAGLESGNKHLSFEFKTGMDSSMRSVLMMYNVDAIISVGGKAGTGLELFSAYLMGIPIVLLRGTGGWTDRIAGVLIEGKYLDERKLVEIKNSWNVDDAIELAENSKRR
;
A
#
# COMPACT_ATOMS: atom_id res chain seq x y z
N MET A 1 3.59 12.66 -5.93
CA MET A 1 3.76 12.05 -4.59
C MET A 1 4.31 10.64 -4.74
N LYS A 2 4.86 10.10 -3.68
CA LYS A 2 5.20 8.67 -3.52
C LYS A 2 4.11 7.99 -2.72
N ILE A 3 3.25 7.24 -3.39
CA ILE A 3 2.13 6.53 -2.77
C ILE A 3 2.50 5.06 -2.64
N ALA A 4 2.50 4.53 -1.41
CA ALA A 4 2.64 3.10 -1.25
C ALA A 4 1.28 2.40 -1.35
N VAL A 5 1.25 1.26 -2.06
CA VAL A 5 0.13 0.33 -2.01
C VAL A 5 0.60 -0.92 -1.27
N ILE A 6 -0.08 -1.21 -0.17
CA ILE A 6 0.19 -2.35 0.70
C ILE A 6 -1.00 -3.32 0.71
N GLY A 7 -0.77 -4.60 0.90
CA GLY A 7 -1.86 -5.57 0.91
C GLY A 7 -1.40 -7.03 0.88
N TYR A 8 -2.27 -7.91 0.35
CA TYR A 8 -1.99 -9.33 0.27
C TYR A 8 -0.79 -9.65 -0.64
N SER A 9 0.12 -10.48 -0.15
CA SER A 9 1.07 -11.24 -0.95
C SER A 9 0.51 -12.64 -1.26
N GLY A 10 1.03 -13.27 -2.31
CA GLY A 10 0.69 -14.62 -2.73
C GLY A 10 0.28 -14.71 -4.19
N ASN A 11 -0.19 -15.89 -4.60
CA ASN A 11 -0.55 -16.16 -5.99
C ASN A 11 -1.70 -15.26 -6.47
N VAL A 12 -1.51 -14.59 -7.59
CA VAL A 12 -2.50 -13.66 -8.17
C VAL A 12 -3.76 -14.36 -8.70
N ASP A 13 -3.68 -15.67 -8.97
CA ASP A 13 -4.79 -16.48 -9.45
C ASP A 13 -5.60 -17.14 -8.33
N GLU A 14 -5.21 -16.92 -7.08
CA GLU A 14 -5.85 -17.50 -5.90
C GLU A 14 -6.54 -16.44 -5.05
N THR A 15 -7.64 -16.83 -4.39
CA THR A 15 -8.30 -16.02 -3.37
C THR A 15 -7.37 -15.86 -2.14
N PRO A 16 -7.29 -14.66 -1.55
CA PRO A 16 -8.12 -13.47 -1.80
C PRO A 16 -7.59 -12.53 -2.89
N VAL A 17 -6.38 -12.71 -3.39
CA VAL A 17 -5.73 -11.78 -4.34
C VAL A 17 -6.53 -11.67 -5.64
N LYS A 18 -6.95 -12.81 -6.18
CA LYS A 18 -7.72 -12.89 -7.44
C LYS A 18 -8.98 -12.00 -7.43
N GLN A 19 -9.69 -11.95 -6.30
CA GLN A 19 -10.92 -11.17 -6.16
C GLN A 19 -10.69 -9.66 -6.16
N LEU A 20 -9.46 -9.22 -5.94
CA LEU A 20 -9.06 -7.82 -5.88
C LEU A 20 -8.38 -7.34 -7.17
N GLY A 21 -8.37 -8.18 -8.22
CA GLY A 21 -7.70 -7.90 -9.48
C GLY A 21 -8.14 -6.58 -10.12
N GLU A 22 -9.45 -6.37 -10.27
CA GLU A 22 -10.02 -5.15 -10.87
C GLU A 22 -9.67 -3.89 -10.06
N ILE A 23 -9.79 -3.96 -8.74
CA ILE A 23 -9.42 -2.86 -7.85
C ILE A 23 -7.93 -2.52 -7.99
N CYS A 24 -7.07 -3.54 -8.06
CA CYS A 24 -5.63 -3.33 -8.22
C CYS A 24 -5.28 -2.75 -9.59
N GLU A 25 -5.97 -3.18 -10.65
CA GLU A 25 -5.78 -2.64 -12.00
C GLU A 25 -6.19 -1.17 -12.08
N GLU A 26 -7.35 -0.83 -11.53
CA GLU A 26 -7.81 0.55 -11.46
C GLU A 26 -6.86 1.43 -10.64
N LEU A 27 -6.45 0.96 -9.45
CA LEU A 27 -5.57 1.70 -8.54
C LEU A 27 -4.20 1.98 -9.17
N GLY A 28 -3.56 0.96 -9.77
CA GLY A 28 -2.28 1.12 -10.45
C GLY A 28 -2.36 2.09 -11.63
N HIS A 29 -3.38 1.95 -12.46
CA HIS A 29 -3.62 2.84 -13.59
C HIS A 29 -3.78 4.31 -13.14
N LYS A 30 -4.63 4.55 -12.15
CA LYS A 30 -4.90 5.93 -11.68
C LYS A 30 -3.70 6.57 -10.98
N ILE A 31 -2.93 5.82 -10.19
CA ILE A 31 -1.67 6.31 -9.62
C ILE A 31 -0.74 6.80 -10.74
N ALA A 32 -0.62 6.02 -11.82
CA ALA A 32 0.26 6.34 -12.94
C ALA A 32 -0.21 7.57 -13.73
N ILE A 33 -1.48 7.63 -14.14
CA ILE A 33 -1.99 8.76 -14.96
C ILE A 33 -2.00 10.09 -14.19
N LYS A 34 -2.12 10.03 -12.86
CA LYS A 34 -1.95 11.20 -11.97
C LYS A 34 -0.48 11.55 -11.69
N LYS A 35 0.46 10.85 -12.32
CA LYS A 35 1.91 11.07 -12.22
C LYS A 35 2.46 10.92 -10.79
N HIS A 36 1.88 10.04 -10.02
CA HIS A 36 2.45 9.62 -8.75
C HIS A 36 3.42 8.46 -8.96
N ILE A 37 4.40 8.35 -8.08
CA ILE A 37 5.30 7.20 -8.04
C ILE A 37 4.66 6.15 -7.14
N LEU A 38 4.43 4.96 -7.70
CA LEU A 38 3.98 3.80 -6.93
C LEU A 38 5.16 3.19 -6.17
N ILE A 39 5.00 2.99 -4.87
CA ILE A 39 5.97 2.27 -4.04
C ILE A 39 5.30 1.03 -3.46
N ASN A 40 6.00 -0.10 -3.44
CA ASN A 40 5.56 -1.29 -2.74
C ASN A 40 6.74 -2.22 -2.40
N GLY A 41 6.43 -3.35 -1.78
CA GLY A 41 7.43 -4.34 -1.39
C GLY A 41 8.06 -5.14 -2.52
N GLY A 42 7.64 -4.91 -3.75
CA GLY A 42 8.26 -5.47 -4.94
C GLY A 42 8.03 -6.97 -5.16
N THR A 43 7.21 -7.64 -4.35
CA THR A 43 6.96 -9.09 -4.48
C THR A 43 5.70 -9.40 -5.30
N ASP A 44 5.00 -10.45 -4.98
CA ASP A 44 3.81 -10.97 -5.64
C ASP A 44 2.48 -10.37 -5.14
N GLY A 45 1.36 -10.97 -5.49
CA GLY A 45 0.05 -10.60 -5.00
C GLY A 45 -0.41 -9.22 -5.46
N ILE A 46 -0.97 -8.45 -4.53
CA ILE A 46 -1.44 -7.08 -4.77
C ILE A 46 -0.32 -6.23 -5.37
N MET A 47 0.91 -6.38 -4.86
CA MET A 47 2.06 -5.61 -5.33
C MET A 47 2.37 -5.84 -6.80
N ALA A 48 2.31 -7.09 -7.27
CA ALA A 48 2.52 -7.41 -8.68
C ALA A 48 1.39 -6.88 -9.57
N LEU A 49 0.12 -6.97 -9.10
CA LEU A 49 -1.04 -6.50 -9.86
C LEU A 49 -1.03 -4.98 -10.06
N VAL A 50 -0.87 -4.21 -8.98
CA VAL A 50 -0.83 -2.74 -9.06
C VAL A 50 0.41 -2.25 -9.83
N SER A 51 1.56 -2.93 -9.68
CA SER A 51 2.78 -2.61 -10.44
C SER A 51 2.58 -2.83 -11.92
N ARG A 52 1.98 -3.96 -12.33
CA ARG A 52 1.67 -4.27 -13.73
C ARG A 52 0.79 -3.18 -14.34
N SER A 53 -0.28 -2.82 -13.65
CA SER A 53 -1.23 -1.82 -14.13
C SER A 53 -0.60 -0.44 -14.25
N ALA A 54 0.16 0.00 -13.23
CA ALA A 54 0.87 1.26 -13.29
C ALA A 54 1.88 1.32 -14.45
N ARG A 55 2.64 0.23 -14.68
CA ARG A 55 3.59 0.15 -15.80
C ARG A 55 2.90 0.16 -17.17
N ASN A 56 1.76 -0.49 -17.30
CA ASN A 56 0.95 -0.47 -18.53
C ASN A 56 0.46 0.96 -18.85
N ALA A 57 0.26 1.80 -17.85
CA ALA A 57 -0.07 3.22 -17.98
C ALA A 57 1.18 4.14 -18.00
N SER A 58 2.37 3.58 -18.26
CA SER A 58 3.65 4.31 -18.30
C SER A 58 4.04 4.98 -16.98
N GLY A 59 3.52 4.50 -15.85
CA GLY A 59 3.86 4.99 -14.51
C GLY A 59 5.19 4.45 -14.01
N GLU A 60 5.73 5.13 -13.01
CA GLU A 60 6.94 4.71 -12.30
C GLU A 60 6.60 3.85 -11.08
N VAL A 61 7.29 2.74 -10.93
CA VAL A 61 7.10 1.78 -9.85
C VAL A 61 8.44 1.48 -9.19
N ILE A 62 8.53 1.75 -7.90
CA ILE A 62 9.73 1.46 -7.10
C ILE A 62 9.42 0.33 -6.14
N GLY A 63 10.17 -0.76 -6.23
CA GLY A 63 10.14 -1.87 -5.27
C GLY A 63 11.20 -1.70 -4.18
N ILE A 64 10.78 -1.69 -2.92
CA ILE A 64 11.68 -1.83 -1.77
C ILE A 64 11.67 -3.32 -1.41
N VAL A 65 12.66 -4.06 -1.88
CA VAL A 65 12.64 -5.54 -1.89
C VAL A 65 13.36 -6.11 -0.67
N ALA A 66 12.79 -7.14 -0.07
CA ALA A 66 13.42 -7.89 1.01
C ALA A 66 14.54 -8.81 0.45
N GLY A 67 15.56 -9.06 1.25
CA GLY A 67 16.68 -9.91 0.83
C GLY A 67 17.47 -9.33 -0.34
N LEU A 68 18.08 -10.21 -1.10
CA LEU A 68 18.94 -9.88 -2.26
C LEU A 68 18.36 -10.40 -3.59
N GLU A 69 17.28 -11.12 -3.56
CA GLU A 69 16.59 -11.60 -4.76
C GLU A 69 15.85 -10.44 -5.46
N SER A 70 15.66 -10.58 -6.77
CA SER A 70 14.94 -9.58 -7.53
C SER A 70 13.44 -9.62 -7.23
N GLY A 71 12.82 -8.46 -7.27
CA GLY A 71 11.37 -8.30 -7.16
C GLY A 71 10.61 -8.76 -8.41
N ASN A 72 9.34 -8.44 -8.48
CA ASN A 72 8.51 -8.77 -9.63
C ASN A 72 8.95 -7.97 -10.88
N LYS A 73 8.68 -8.53 -12.06
CA LYS A 73 9.12 -7.98 -13.36
C LYS A 73 8.50 -6.63 -13.77
N HIS A 74 7.58 -6.11 -12.97
CA HIS A 74 6.86 -4.85 -13.27
C HIS A 74 7.42 -3.65 -12.51
N LEU A 75 8.58 -3.77 -11.87
CA LEU A 75 9.26 -2.65 -11.22
C LEU A 75 10.01 -1.81 -12.26
N SER A 76 10.00 -0.49 -12.12
CA SER A 76 10.90 0.41 -12.86
C SER A 76 12.29 0.40 -12.24
N PHE A 77 12.31 0.41 -10.90
CA PHE A 77 13.51 0.34 -10.08
C PHE A 77 13.27 -0.57 -8.88
N GLU A 78 14.34 -1.21 -8.41
CA GLU A 78 14.30 -1.98 -7.18
C GLU A 78 15.47 -1.62 -6.25
N PHE A 79 15.14 -1.55 -4.96
CA PHE A 79 16.15 -1.47 -3.90
C PHE A 79 16.13 -2.76 -3.11
N LYS A 80 17.18 -3.55 -3.27
CA LYS A 80 17.41 -4.79 -2.51
C LYS A 80 18.00 -4.43 -1.15
N THR A 81 17.22 -4.64 -0.11
CA THR A 81 17.58 -4.14 1.23
C THR A 81 18.50 -5.09 2.01
N GLY A 82 18.57 -6.36 1.61
CA GLY A 82 19.25 -7.40 2.40
C GLY A 82 18.52 -7.73 3.72
N MET A 83 17.43 -7.06 4.03
CA MET A 83 16.66 -7.25 5.25
C MET A 83 15.59 -8.32 5.07
N ASP A 84 15.09 -8.89 6.17
CA ASP A 84 13.85 -9.67 6.14
C ASP A 84 12.64 -8.80 5.76
N SER A 85 11.53 -9.45 5.45
CA SER A 85 10.32 -8.75 4.98
C SER A 85 9.71 -7.79 6.00
N SER A 86 9.87 -8.04 7.31
CA SER A 86 9.32 -7.18 8.36
C SER A 86 10.10 -5.89 8.48
N MET A 87 11.42 -5.96 8.55
CA MET A 87 12.30 -4.79 8.62
C MET A 87 12.22 -3.97 7.32
N ARG A 88 12.14 -4.63 6.16
CA ARG A 88 11.95 -3.98 4.88
C ARG A 88 10.62 -3.19 4.83
N SER A 89 9.54 -3.75 5.36
CA SER A 89 8.24 -3.06 5.44
C SER A 89 8.31 -1.79 6.26
N VAL A 90 8.99 -1.81 7.41
CA VAL A 90 9.22 -0.62 8.23
C VAL A 90 10.09 0.40 7.48
N LEU A 91 11.19 -0.04 6.84
CA LEU A 91 12.06 0.84 6.06
C LEU A 91 11.31 1.51 4.91
N MET A 92 10.40 0.80 4.25
CA MET A 92 9.60 1.33 3.15
C MET A 92 8.80 2.55 3.58
N MET A 93 8.26 2.58 4.81
CA MET A 93 7.47 3.69 5.33
C MET A 93 8.24 5.02 5.39
N TYR A 94 9.55 5.00 5.55
CA TYR A 94 10.36 6.24 5.52
C TYR A 94 10.37 6.92 4.14
N ASN A 95 10.05 6.19 3.08
CA ASN A 95 10.19 6.63 1.70
C ASN A 95 8.88 7.00 1.00
N VAL A 96 7.76 7.08 1.73
CA VAL A 96 6.43 7.32 1.17
C VAL A 96 5.79 8.58 1.75
N ASP A 97 4.91 9.19 0.97
CA ASP A 97 4.15 10.38 1.38
C ASP A 97 2.76 9.99 1.92
N ALA A 98 2.19 8.89 1.44
CA ALA A 98 0.94 8.31 1.90
C ALA A 98 0.90 6.80 1.59
N ILE A 99 0.03 6.06 2.28
CA ILE A 99 -0.25 4.66 1.97
C ILE A 99 -1.73 4.44 1.65
N ILE A 100 -2.00 3.53 0.71
CA ILE A 100 -3.32 2.97 0.43
C ILE A 100 -3.25 1.48 0.73
N SER A 101 -4.11 1.03 1.64
CA SER A 101 -4.14 -0.37 2.09
C SER A 101 -5.26 -1.14 1.40
N VAL A 102 -4.93 -2.35 0.89
CA VAL A 102 -5.82 -3.22 0.11
C VAL A 102 -5.76 -4.64 0.68
N GLY A 103 -6.68 -4.98 1.56
CA GLY A 103 -6.73 -6.29 2.21
C GLY A 103 -5.55 -6.56 3.15
N GLY A 104 -4.90 -7.70 2.99
CA GLY A 104 -3.63 -7.98 3.63
C GLY A 104 -3.66 -8.84 4.90
N LYS A 105 -2.49 -9.42 5.19
CA LYS A 105 -2.22 -10.28 6.36
C LYS A 105 -1.44 -9.48 7.44
N ALA A 106 -0.83 -10.16 8.39
CA ALA A 106 -0.10 -9.55 9.51
C ALA A 106 1.00 -8.57 9.08
N GLY A 107 1.67 -8.81 7.94
CA GLY A 107 2.65 -7.88 7.37
C GLY A 107 2.02 -6.52 7.05
N THR A 108 0.82 -6.53 6.46
CA THR A 108 0.06 -5.30 6.21
C THR A 108 -0.33 -4.60 7.51
N GLY A 109 -0.68 -5.36 8.55
CA GLY A 109 -0.87 -4.81 9.90
C GLY A 109 0.37 -4.09 10.41
N LEU A 110 1.55 -4.70 10.30
CA LEU A 110 2.82 -4.07 10.67
C LEU A 110 3.05 -2.75 9.90
N GLU A 111 2.78 -2.74 8.61
CA GLU A 111 2.91 -1.53 7.76
C GLU A 111 1.94 -0.42 8.20
N LEU A 112 0.68 -0.76 8.51
CA LEU A 112 -0.32 0.18 9.02
C LEU A 112 0.10 0.81 10.35
N PHE A 113 0.55 -0.01 11.32
CA PHE A 113 1.04 0.50 12.60
C PHE A 113 2.31 1.34 12.44
N SER A 114 3.23 0.92 11.58
CA SER A 114 4.47 1.67 11.30
C SER A 114 4.17 3.02 10.68
N ALA A 115 3.30 3.07 9.67
CA ALA A 115 2.86 4.31 9.04
C ALA A 115 2.21 5.26 10.05
N TYR A 116 1.32 4.75 10.90
CA TYR A 116 0.68 5.54 11.95
C TYR A 116 1.69 6.15 12.91
N LEU A 117 2.63 5.34 13.40
CA LEU A 117 3.68 5.80 14.34
C LEU A 117 4.61 6.86 13.70
N MET A 118 4.78 6.82 12.39
CA MET A 118 5.60 7.78 11.62
C MET A 118 4.81 9.00 11.12
N GLY A 119 3.53 9.12 11.47
CA GLY A 119 2.66 10.22 11.03
C GLY A 119 2.41 10.24 9.52
N ILE A 120 2.47 9.07 8.86
CA ILE A 120 2.22 8.94 7.43
C ILE A 120 0.72 8.78 7.19
N PRO A 121 0.12 9.56 6.29
CA PRO A 121 -1.27 9.43 5.91
C PRO A 121 -1.65 8.01 5.46
N ILE A 122 -2.76 7.52 6.00
CA ILE A 122 -3.25 6.16 5.76
C ILE A 122 -4.66 6.25 5.18
N VAL A 123 -4.87 5.57 4.06
CA VAL A 123 -6.19 5.36 3.47
C VAL A 123 -6.48 3.86 3.42
N LEU A 124 -7.58 3.46 4.03
CA LEU A 124 -8.08 2.09 3.98
C LEU A 124 -9.06 1.96 2.82
N LEU A 125 -8.73 1.20 1.80
CA LEU A 125 -9.67 0.85 0.74
C LEU A 125 -10.56 -0.30 1.23
N ARG A 126 -11.73 0.09 1.75
CA ARG A 126 -12.66 -0.77 2.48
C ARG A 126 -13.34 -1.79 1.57
N GLY A 127 -13.77 -2.90 2.16
CA GLY A 127 -14.39 -4.01 1.43
C GLY A 127 -13.36 -4.93 0.75
N THR A 128 -12.06 -4.70 0.97
CA THR A 128 -10.97 -5.51 0.43
C THR A 128 -10.51 -6.62 1.37
N GLY A 129 -11.11 -6.71 2.56
CA GLY A 129 -10.87 -7.76 3.56
C GLY A 129 -9.59 -7.56 4.37
N GLY A 130 -9.14 -8.63 5.01
CA GLY A 130 -7.88 -8.69 5.73
C GLY A 130 -7.70 -7.62 6.81
N TRP A 131 -6.45 -7.20 7.02
CA TRP A 131 -6.13 -6.16 7.99
C TRP A 131 -6.67 -4.78 7.63
N THR A 132 -6.85 -4.47 6.36
CA THR A 132 -7.47 -3.23 5.91
C THR A 132 -8.87 -3.02 6.51
N ASP A 133 -9.70 -4.07 6.54
CA ASP A 133 -11.03 -3.96 7.12
C ASP A 133 -11.04 -4.18 8.65
N ARG A 134 -10.15 -5.05 9.15
CA ARG A 134 -10.08 -5.34 10.60
C ARG A 134 -9.66 -4.14 11.42
N ILE A 135 -8.64 -3.40 10.96
CA ILE A 135 -8.10 -2.27 11.73
C ILE A 135 -9.13 -1.16 11.91
N ALA A 136 -10.04 -0.99 10.96
CA ALA A 136 -11.10 0.00 11.08
C ALA A 136 -12.04 -0.24 12.27
N GLY A 137 -12.18 -1.50 12.70
CA GLY A 137 -13.02 -1.88 13.85
C GLY A 137 -12.41 -1.54 15.22
N VAL A 138 -11.12 -1.17 15.28
CA VAL A 138 -10.43 -0.85 16.54
C VAL A 138 -10.03 0.63 16.63
N LEU A 139 -10.39 1.46 15.65
CA LEU A 139 -10.04 2.87 15.64
C LEU A 139 -10.83 3.66 16.70
N ILE A 140 -10.12 4.43 17.50
CA ILE A 140 -10.70 5.44 18.41
C ILE A 140 -11.31 6.55 17.55
N GLU A 141 -12.56 6.93 17.86
CA GLU A 141 -13.32 7.92 17.08
C GLU A 141 -13.46 7.58 15.58
N GLY A 142 -13.25 6.29 15.22
CA GLY A 142 -13.23 5.84 13.82
C GLY A 142 -12.04 6.33 13.00
N LYS A 143 -11.00 6.91 13.62
CA LYS A 143 -9.93 7.64 12.96
C LYS A 143 -8.52 7.33 13.46
N TYR A 144 -8.33 6.97 14.71
CA TYR A 144 -7.01 6.92 15.34
C TYR A 144 -6.72 5.57 15.97
N LEU A 145 -5.45 5.15 15.99
CA LEU A 145 -5.06 3.90 16.65
C LEU A 145 -4.88 4.08 18.17
N ASP A 146 -4.57 5.30 18.61
CA ASP A 146 -4.37 5.59 20.03
C ASP A 146 -4.68 7.07 20.38
N GLU A 147 -4.61 7.37 21.66
CA GLU A 147 -4.93 8.68 22.23
C GLU A 147 -4.00 9.81 21.78
N ARG A 148 -2.81 9.48 21.23
CA ARG A 148 -1.86 10.47 20.69
C ARG A 148 -2.35 11.13 19.40
N LYS A 149 -3.31 10.49 18.69
CA LYS A 149 -3.93 10.99 17.45
C LYS A 149 -2.89 11.47 16.44
N LEU A 150 -1.86 10.63 16.19
CA LEU A 150 -0.68 10.98 15.38
C LEU A 150 -1.04 11.33 13.95
N VAL A 151 -1.90 10.54 13.33
CA VAL A 151 -2.41 10.77 11.98
C VAL A 151 -3.83 10.21 11.85
N GLU A 152 -4.69 10.88 11.12
CA GLU A 152 -6.04 10.39 10.83
C GLU A 152 -5.97 9.25 9.79
N ILE A 153 -6.55 8.10 10.14
CA ILE A 153 -6.76 6.99 9.22
C ILE A 153 -8.09 7.22 8.51
N LYS A 154 -8.03 7.35 7.20
CA LYS A 154 -9.19 7.62 6.35
C LYS A 154 -9.72 6.34 5.73
N ASN A 155 -11.03 6.28 5.52
CA ASN A 155 -11.71 5.17 4.89
C ASN A 155 -12.23 5.59 3.52
N SER A 156 -12.04 4.75 2.51
CA SER A 156 -12.62 4.91 1.18
C SER A 156 -13.23 3.60 0.72
N TRP A 157 -14.28 3.68 -0.11
CA TRP A 157 -14.96 2.53 -0.68
C TRP A 157 -14.76 2.41 -2.19
N ASN A 158 -13.98 3.30 -2.78
CA ASN A 158 -13.63 3.29 -4.20
C ASN A 158 -12.23 3.87 -4.41
N VAL A 159 -11.66 3.59 -5.57
CA VAL A 159 -10.26 3.94 -5.89
C VAL A 159 -10.08 5.44 -6.09
N ASP A 160 -11.05 6.14 -6.69
CA ASP A 160 -10.94 7.60 -6.93
C ASP A 160 -10.83 8.36 -5.62
N ASP A 161 -11.77 8.11 -4.71
CA ASP A 161 -11.79 8.71 -3.39
C ASP A 161 -10.53 8.34 -2.57
N ALA A 162 -10.05 7.09 -2.68
CA ALA A 162 -8.84 6.67 -1.98
C ALA A 162 -7.60 7.47 -2.41
N ILE A 163 -7.46 7.72 -3.71
CA ILE A 163 -6.34 8.52 -4.23
C ILE A 163 -6.50 9.98 -3.84
N GLU A 164 -7.70 10.55 -3.96
CA GLU A 164 -7.98 11.93 -3.56
C GLU A 164 -7.71 12.16 -2.07
N LEU A 165 -8.13 11.23 -1.21
CA LEU A 165 -7.84 11.27 0.21
C LEU A 165 -6.34 11.20 0.51
N ALA A 166 -5.57 10.41 -0.25
CA ALA A 166 -4.12 10.35 -0.12
C ALA A 166 -3.47 11.67 -0.56
N GLU A 167 -3.88 12.24 -1.70
CA GLU A 167 -3.39 13.52 -2.23
C GLU A 167 -3.63 14.69 -1.28
N ASN A 168 -4.81 14.74 -0.66
CA ASN A 168 -5.23 15.79 0.26
C ASN A 168 -4.74 15.60 1.70
N SER A 169 -3.96 14.57 1.97
CA SER A 169 -3.38 14.32 3.28
C SER A 169 -1.95 14.83 3.35
N LYS A 170 -1.55 15.30 4.53
CA LYS A 170 -0.18 15.76 4.77
C LYS A 170 0.47 14.87 5.82
N ARG A 171 1.72 14.48 5.58
CA ARG A 171 2.56 13.88 6.59
C ARG A 171 2.79 14.91 7.72
N ARG A 172 2.72 14.43 8.95
CA ARG A 172 2.98 15.25 10.14
C ARG A 172 4.46 15.50 10.34
#